data_e6a33e2039e7f21ed671d351b6502c5d
#
_entry.id   e6a33e2039e7f21ed671d351b6502c5d
#
_cell.length_a   1.000
_cell.length_b   1.000
_cell.length_c   1.000
_cell.angle_alpha   90.00
_cell.angle_beta   90.00
_cell.angle_gamma   90.00
#
_symmetry.space_group_name_H-M   'P 1'
#
loop_
_entity.id
_entity.type
_entity.pdbx_description
1 polymer ?
#
loop_
_entity_poly.entity_id
_entity_poly.type
_entity_poly.pdbx_seq_one_letter_code
_entity_poly.pdbx_strand_id
1 'polypeptide(L)'
;MQTGDTYKIGVDLDGTISEYPDFFRLFTKAMAEAGCKIYIITDRPPGTESDVAAELHHYGITYHVIKITSNKAAFIQQEGISVLFDDMDHYFRHLPQEVAVFKIRQNYNFDFQRSIWRD
;
A
#
# COMPACT_ATOMS: atom_id res chain seq x y z
N MET A 1 -13.27 17.00 5.49
CA MET A 1 -12.15 16.51 6.30
C MET A 1 -12.00 17.38 7.54
N GLN A 2 -11.67 16.77 8.65
CA GLN A 2 -11.51 17.53 9.89
C GLN A 2 -10.24 18.36 9.86
N THR A 3 -10.32 19.53 10.47
CA THR A 3 -9.19 20.42 10.62
C THR A 3 -8.12 19.73 11.49
N GLY A 4 -6.90 19.68 11.01
CA GLY A 4 -5.77 19.10 11.72
C GLY A 4 -5.59 17.60 11.51
N ASP A 5 -6.57 16.94 10.93
CA ASP A 5 -6.48 15.50 10.64
C ASP A 5 -6.32 15.30 9.15
N THR A 6 -5.36 14.45 8.79
CA THR A 6 -5.12 14.05 7.42
C THR A 6 -5.50 12.59 7.29
N TYR A 7 -6.35 12.27 6.32
CA TYR A 7 -6.66 10.88 6.03
C TYR A 7 -5.43 10.19 5.45
N LYS A 8 -5.04 9.06 6.00
CA LYS A 8 -3.79 8.38 5.69
C LYS A 8 -4.05 7.06 5.00
N ILE A 9 -3.40 6.87 3.86
CA ILE A 9 -3.59 5.69 3.01
C ILE A 9 -2.25 4.98 2.86
N GLY A 10 -2.22 3.68 3.15
CA GLY A 10 -1.05 2.84 2.95
C GLY A 10 -1.21 2.01 1.68
N VAL A 11 -0.16 1.92 0.89
CA VAL A 11 -0.14 1.15 -0.36
C VAL A 11 1.16 0.36 -0.45
N ASP A 12 1.03 -0.94 -0.68
CA ASP A 12 2.17 -1.82 -0.91
C ASP A 12 2.72 -1.64 -2.32
N LEU A 13 3.98 -1.96 -2.53
CA LEU A 13 4.63 -1.84 -3.84
C LEU A 13 4.57 -3.15 -4.63
N ASP A 14 5.22 -4.20 -4.11
CA ASP A 14 5.37 -5.47 -4.85
C ASP A 14 4.07 -6.27 -4.83
N GLY A 15 3.54 -6.58 -6.02
CA GLY A 15 2.28 -7.30 -6.15
C GLY A 15 1.04 -6.43 -6.02
N THR A 16 1.21 -5.15 -5.77
CA THR A 16 0.13 -4.17 -5.64
C THR A 16 0.31 -3.08 -6.70
N ILE A 17 1.17 -2.09 -6.43
CA ILE A 17 1.46 -1.05 -7.42
C ILE A 17 2.10 -1.66 -8.67
N SER A 18 3.05 -2.56 -8.50
CA SER A 18 3.75 -3.18 -9.62
C SER A 18 2.82 -3.99 -10.51
N GLU A 19 1.71 -4.48 -9.96
CA GLU A 19 0.72 -5.26 -10.73
C GLU A 19 -0.30 -4.38 -11.43
N TYR A 20 -0.71 -3.29 -10.80
CA TYR A 20 -1.72 -2.37 -11.35
C TYR A 20 -1.22 -0.92 -11.31
N PRO A 21 -0.10 -0.62 -12.00
CA PRO A 21 0.52 0.71 -11.89
C PRO A 21 -0.38 1.83 -12.42
N ASP A 22 -1.16 1.59 -13.46
CA ASP A 22 -2.02 2.63 -14.03
C ASP A 22 -3.11 3.05 -13.03
N PHE A 23 -3.72 2.07 -12.36
CA PHE A 23 -4.73 2.37 -11.36
C PHE A 23 -4.13 3.19 -10.22
N PHE A 24 -2.98 2.75 -9.70
CA PHE A 24 -2.39 3.41 -8.54
C PHE A 24 -1.78 4.78 -8.89
N ARG A 25 -1.35 4.96 -10.13
CA ARG A 25 -0.94 6.30 -10.59
C ARG A 25 -2.11 7.27 -10.51
N LEU A 26 -3.28 6.87 -11.02
CA LEU A 26 -4.48 7.71 -10.98
C LEU A 26 -5.00 7.88 -9.55
N PHE A 27 -5.07 6.77 -8.82
CA PHE A 27 -5.62 6.75 -7.46
C PHE A 27 -4.80 7.62 -6.51
N THR A 28 -3.47 7.44 -6.49
CA THR A 28 -2.62 8.18 -5.56
C THR A 28 -2.62 9.68 -5.86
N LYS A 29 -2.65 10.03 -7.14
CA LYS A 29 -2.73 11.43 -7.53
C LYS A 29 -4.05 12.05 -7.05
N ALA A 30 -5.16 11.39 -7.32
CA ALA A 30 -6.49 11.88 -6.93
C ALA A 30 -6.63 12.02 -5.41
N MET A 31 -6.15 11.02 -4.68
CA MET A 31 -6.24 11.04 -3.22
C MET A 31 -5.33 12.12 -2.61
N ALA A 32 -4.14 12.29 -3.15
CA ALA A 32 -3.25 13.36 -2.69
C ALA A 32 -3.85 14.74 -2.95
N GLU A 33 -4.46 14.94 -4.11
CA GLU A 33 -5.14 16.20 -4.44
C GLU A 33 -6.33 16.44 -3.53
N ALA A 34 -6.97 15.37 -3.05
CA ALA A 34 -8.07 15.48 -2.08
C ALA A 34 -7.59 15.75 -0.64
N GLY A 35 -6.28 15.83 -0.42
CA GLY A 35 -5.72 16.11 0.90
C GLY A 35 -5.28 14.89 1.69
N CYS A 36 -5.29 13.70 1.10
CA CYS A 36 -4.83 12.49 1.77
C CYS A 36 -3.31 12.39 1.77
N LYS A 37 -2.77 11.76 2.79
CA LYS A 37 -1.34 11.46 2.87
C LYS A 37 -1.11 10.03 2.44
N ILE A 38 -0.23 9.84 1.47
CA ILE A 38 0.02 8.54 0.84
C ILE A 38 1.33 7.98 1.37
N TYR A 39 1.25 6.78 1.96
CA TYR A 39 2.40 6.05 2.50
C TYR A 39 2.64 4.82 1.64
N ILE A 40 3.84 4.67 1.14
CA ILE A 40 4.26 3.43 0.48
C ILE A 40 4.91 2.57 1.55
N ILE A 41 4.32 1.41 1.82
CA ILE A 41 4.76 0.52 2.89
C ILE A 41 5.17 -0.80 2.25
N THR A 42 6.46 -1.09 2.23
CA THR A 42 6.99 -2.23 1.50
C THR A 42 7.97 -3.03 2.36
N ASP A 43 7.89 -4.37 2.20
CA ASP A 43 8.80 -5.28 2.89
C ASP A 43 9.95 -5.62 1.95
N ARG A 44 10.91 -4.72 1.89
CA ARG A 44 12.14 -4.89 1.11
C ARG A 44 13.34 -4.81 2.02
N PRO A 45 14.53 -5.19 1.54
CA PRO A 45 15.75 -5.09 2.36
C PRO A 45 15.99 -3.67 2.82
N PRO A 46 16.45 -3.47 4.08
CA PRO A 46 16.79 -2.14 4.56
C PRO A 46 17.86 -1.49 3.66
N GLY A 47 17.75 -0.17 3.51
CA GLY A 47 18.73 0.58 2.71
C GLY A 47 18.41 0.65 1.23
N THR A 48 17.23 0.17 0.80
CA THR A 48 16.82 0.20 -0.62
C THR A 48 15.83 1.32 -0.94
N GLU A 49 15.76 2.33 -0.09
CA GLU A 49 14.81 3.44 -0.27
C GLU A 49 14.96 4.16 -1.60
N SER A 50 16.20 4.36 -2.06
CA SER A 50 16.41 5.04 -3.35
C SER A 50 15.95 4.20 -4.52
N ASP A 51 16.07 2.87 -4.44
CA ASP A 51 15.55 1.97 -5.47
C ASP A 51 14.03 2.00 -5.51
N VAL A 52 13.41 2.01 -4.32
CA VAL A 52 11.94 2.12 -4.21
C VAL A 52 11.48 3.44 -4.81
N ALA A 53 12.14 4.55 -4.47
CA ALA A 53 11.78 5.86 -5.02
C ALA A 53 11.88 5.90 -6.55
N ALA A 54 12.92 5.27 -7.10
CA ALA A 54 13.11 5.22 -8.55
C ALA A 54 11.98 4.43 -9.23
N GLU A 55 11.57 3.30 -8.63
CA GLU A 55 10.45 2.52 -9.17
C GLU A 55 9.13 3.29 -9.10
N LEU A 56 8.87 3.96 -7.98
CA LEU A 56 7.67 4.77 -7.82
C LEU A 56 7.62 5.89 -8.85
N HIS A 57 8.76 6.52 -9.11
CA HIS A 57 8.87 7.53 -10.14
C HIS A 57 8.56 6.95 -11.53
N HIS A 58 9.11 5.77 -11.80
CA HIS A 58 8.86 5.08 -13.07
C HIS A 58 7.36 4.80 -13.28
N TYR A 59 6.66 4.40 -12.23
CA TYR A 59 5.22 4.14 -12.29
C TYR A 59 4.36 5.40 -12.22
N GLY A 60 4.96 6.55 -11.94
CA GLY A 60 4.24 7.82 -11.82
C GLY A 60 3.41 7.94 -10.56
N ILE A 61 3.83 7.30 -9.48
CA ILE A 61 3.09 7.26 -8.22
C ILE A 61 3.30 8.55 -7.43
N THR A 62 2.21 9.11 -6.93
CA THR A 62 2.25 10.22 -5.98
C THR A 62 2.30 9.66 -4.56
N TYR A 63 3.29 10.06 -3.78
CA TYR A 63 3.42 9.58 -2.41
C TYR A 63 4.08 10.66 -1.54
N HIS A 64 3.94 10.50 -0.23
CA HIS A 64 4.52 11.41 0.75
C HIS A 64 5.58 10.75 1.61
N VAL A 65 5.42 9.44 1.89
CA VAL A 65 6.33 8.70 2.77
C VAL A 65 6.62 7.34 2.15
N ILE A 66 7.88 6.92 2.22
CA ILE A 66 8.29 5.54 1.95
C ILE A 66 8.69 4.93 3.28
N LYS A 67 8.09 3.78 3.61
CA LYS A 67 8.48 3.01 4.79
C LYS A 67 8.81 1.59 4.39
N ILE A 68 10.04 1.18 4.67
CA ILE A 68 10.49 -0.20 4.48
C ILE A 68 10.40 -0.89 5.83
N THR A 69 9.57 -1.93 5.92
CA THR A 69 9.39 -2.69 7.17
C THR A 69 8.76 -4.05 6.89
N SER A 70 9.15 -5.05 7.65
CA SER A 70 8.47 -6.34 7.67
C SER A 70 7.28 -6.35 8.64
N ASN A 71 7.21 -5.37 9.54
CA ASN A 71 6.10 -5.26 10.50
C ASN A 71 5.20 -4.09 10.10
N LYS A 72 4.44 -4.29 9.06
CA LYS A 72 3.55 -3.25 8.53
C LYS A 72 2.46 -2.87 9.54
N ALA A 73 1.93 -3.84 10.28
CA ALA A 73 0.86 -3.58 11.24
C ALA A 73 1.30 -2.60 12.33
N ALA A 74 2.51 -2.76 12.87
CA ALA A 74 3.03 -1.85 13.89
C ALA A 74 3.16 -0.43 13.36
N PHE A 75 3.69 -0.28 12.15
CA PHE A 75 3.84 1.03 11.52
C PHE A 75 2.48 1.69 11.26
N ILE A 76 1.52 0.91 10.75
CA ILE A 76 0.18 1.40 10.46
C ILE A 76 -0.52 1.90 11.71
N GLN A 77 -0.39 1.16 12.82
CA GLN A 77 -0.95 1.57 14.09
C GLN A 77 -0.27 2.83 14.64
N GLN A 78 1.05 2.87 14.56
CA GLN A 78 1.83 4.00 15.05
C GLN A 78 1.48 5.29 14.31
N GLU A 79 1.31 5.20 12.98
CA GLU A 79 1.04 6.38 12.16
C GLU A 79 -0.44 6.73 12.06
N GLY A 80 -1.33 5.86 12.51
CA GLY A 80 -2.76 6.09 12.39
C GLY A 80 -3.26 6.00 10.96
N ILE A 81 -2.71 5.06 10.18
CA ILE A 81 -3.13 4.84 8.79
C ILE A 81 -4.49 4.16 8.80
N SER A 82 -5.41 4.64 7.96
CA SER A 82 -6.81 4.22 7.98
C SER A 82 -7.14 3.10 7.01
N VAL A 83 -6.33 2.90 5.98
CA VAL A 83 -6.59 1.89 4.96
C VAL A 83 -5.28 1.36 4.40
N LEU A 84 -5.24 0.06 4.09
CA LEU A 84 -4.08 -0.58 3.47
C LEU A 84 -4.49 -1.33 2.22
N PHE A 85 -3.76 -1.09 1.13
CA PHE A 85 -3.84 -1.87 -0.11
C PHE A 85 -2.62 -2.79 -0.15
N ASP A 86 -2.83 -4.09 -0.13
CA ASP A 86 -1.74 -5.07 -0.12
C ASP A 86 -2.24 -6.38 -0.74
N ASP A 87 -1.34 -7.22 -1.20
CA ASP A 87 -1.70 -8.51 -1.79
C ASP A 87 -1.49 -9.71 -0.86
N MET A 88 -0.88 -9.50 0.32
CA MET A 88 -0.49 -10.58 1.22
C MET A 88 -1.28 -10.57 2.51
N ASP A 89 -1.99 -11.67 2.77
CA ASP A 89 -2.84 -11.82 3.97
C ASP A 89 -2.10 -11.59 5.28
N HIS A 90 -0.85 -12.02 5.37
CA HIS A 90 -0.16 -11.95 6.65
C HIS A 90 0.09 -10.52 7.13
N TYR A 91 0.04 -9.53 6.24
CA TYR A 91 0.14 -8.13 6.65
C TYR A 91 -1.17 -7.60 7.22
N PHE A 92 -2.29 -8.29 6.97
CA PHE A 92 -3.61 -7.89 7.47
C PHE A 92 -3.92 -8.42 8.86
N ARG A 93 -3.29 -9.54 9.26
CA ARG A 93 -3.72 -10.33 10.42
C ARG A 93 -3.69 -9.58 11.74
N HIS A 94 -2.77 -8.66 11.90
CA HIS A 94 -2.58 -7.95 13.17
C HIS A 94 -3.04 -6.50 13.11
N LEU A 95 -3.76 -6.14 12.06
CA LEU A 95 -4.32 -4.80 11.96
C LEU A 95 -5.56 -4.67 12.84
N PRO A 96 -5.75 -3.50 13.48
CA PRO A 96 -6.97 -3.29 14.25
C PRO A 96 -8.19 -3.25 13.35
N GLN A 97 -9.36 -3.51 13.94
CA GLN A 97 -10.62 -3.65 13.21
C GLN A 97 -10.98 -2.40 12.40
N GLU A 98 -10.62 -1.22 12.89
CA GLU A 98 -10.95 0.05 12.24
C GLU A 98 -10.12 0.35 11.00
N VAL A 99 -9.04 -0.41 10.73
CA VAL A 99 -8.25 -0.24 9.51
C VAL A 99 -8.91 -1.03 8.39
N ALA A 100 -9.32 -0.34 7.34
CA ALA A 100 -9.87 -1.00 6.16
C ALA A 100 -8.75 -1.63 5.35
N VAL A 101 -8.97 -2.84 4.81
CA VAL A 101 -7.98 -3.50 3.97
C VAL A 101 -8.59 -3.81 2.60
N PHE A 102 -7.79 -3.59 1.56
CA PHE A 102 -8.17 -3.94 0.19
C PHE A 102 -7.13 -4.92 -0.32
N LYS A 103 -7.54 -6.17 -0.48
CA LYS A 103 -6.64 -7.23 -0.94
C LYS A 103 -6.57 -7.21 -2.46
N ILE A 104 -5.37 -7.07 -2.98
CA ILE A 104 -5.13 -7.03 -4.41
C ILE A 104 -5.01 -8.45 -4.94
N ARG A 105 -5.88 -8.82 -5.86
CA ARG A 105 -5.86 -10.11 -6.51
C ARG A 105 -4.88 -10.09 -7.68
N GLN A 106 -3.95 -11.02 -7.69
CA GLN A 106 -2.98 -11.15 -8.77
C GLN A 106 -2.51 -12.61 -8.86
N ASN A 107 -1.71 -12.96 -9.87
CA ASN A 107 -1.35 -14.36 -10.16
C ASN A 107 -0.69 -15.09 -8.99
N TYR A 108 0.01 -14.39 -8.14
CA TYR A 108 0.71 -15.01 -7.03
C TYR A 108 -0.25 -15.53 -5.96
N ASN A 109 -1.37 -14.85 -5.73
CA ASN A 109 -2.30 -15.18 -4.66
C ASN A 109 -3.64 -15.73 -5.14
N PHE A 110 -3.85 -15.81 -6.45
CA PHE A 110 -5.13 -16.25 -6.99
C PHE A 110 -4.93 -17.11 -8.24
N ASP A 111 -5.63 -18.24 -8.28
CA ASP A 111 -5.65 -19.13 -9.45
C ASP A 111 -6.79 -18.69 -10.36
N PHE A 112 -6.46 -18.00 -11.46
CA PHE A 112 -7.48 -17.46 -12.38
C PHE A 112 -8.18 -18.51 -13.21
N GLN A 113 -7.56 -19.69 -13.39
CA GLN A 113 -8.22 -20.79 -14.10
C GLN A 113 -9.27 -21.44 -13.24
N ARG A 114 -8.97 -21.65 -11.97
CA ARG A 114 -9.88 -22.31 -11.01
C ARG A 114 -10.74 -21.33 -10.22
N SER A 115 -10.45 -20.05 -10.33
CA SER A 115 -11.16 -18.97 -9.64
C SER A 115 -11.15 -19.10 -8.11
N ILE A 116 -10.00 -19.47 -7.56
CA ILE A 116 -9.86 -19.61 -6.12
C ILE A 116 -8.59 -18.91 -5.62
N TRP A 117 -8.64 -18.47 -4.38
CA TRP A 117 -7.46 -17.91 -3.71
C TRP A 117 -6.47 -19.04 -3.42
N ARG A 118 -5.19 -18.76 -3.57
CA ARG A 118 -4.14 -19.73 -3.28
C ARG A 118 -3.91 -19.92 -1.78
N ASP A 119 -4.35 -18.95 -0.99
CA ASP A 119 -4.25 -19.00 0.48
C ASP A 119 -5.56 -18.58 1.11
#